data_02d59820b15b949ba2bc3d02f3730bfb
#
_entry.id   02d59820b15b949ba2bc3d02f3730bfb
#
_cell.length_a   1.000
_cell.length_b   1.000
_cell.length_c   1.000
_cell.angle_alpha   90.00
_cell.angle_beta   90.00
_cell.angle_gamma   90.00
#
_symmetry.space_group_name_H-M   'P 1'
#
loop_
_entity.id
_entity.type
_entity.pdbx_description
1 polymer ?
#
loop_
_entity_poly.entity_id
_entity_poly.type
_entity_poly.pdbx_seq_one_letter_code
_entity_poly.pdbx_strand_id
1 'polypeptide(L)'
;MAKPKPIRQDAKAAALARDGALNPHPEAVHDPLFSDNPFFDPRDLVQVRYEMVRRHQVDSLPISDVADVFGVSRPTFYKAQSALADHGLAGLAPQRRGPKDGHKISAEVLAHVDALKAATPDLTMPQCVGAIASRFGVRVHRRSLERALARKKKRIDSL
;
A
#
# COMPACT_ATOMS: atom_id res chain seq x y z
N MET A 1 -41.63 7.80 -18.70
CA MET A 1 -40.38 8.27 -18.09
C MET A 1 -39.39 7.09 -18.08
N ALA A 2 -38.33 7.17 -18.86
CA ALA A 2 -37.28 6.13 -18.92
C ALA A 2 -36.46 6.17 -17.64
N LYS A 3 -36.30 5.00 -16.96
CA LYS A 3 -35.38 4.86 -15.80
C LYS A 3 -33.96 5.17 -16.25
N PRO A 4 -33.18 5.96 -15.49
CA PRO A 4 -31.79 6.21 -15.82
C PRO A 4 -31.04 4.87 -15.85
N LYS A 5 -30.30 4.62 -16.94
CA LYS A 5 -29.42 3.44 -17.04
C LYS A 5 -28.41 3.49 -15.87
N PRO A 6 -28.17 2.38 -15.17
CA PRO A 6 -27.16 2.33 -14.12
C PRO A 6 -25.81 2.73 -14.75
N ILE A 7 -25.14 3.69 -14.12
CA ILE A 7 -23.77 4.07 -14.47
C ILE A 7 -22.94 2.80 -14.35
N ARG A 8 -22.44 2.27 -15.47
CA ARG A 8 -21.49 1.16 -15.45
C ARG A 8 -20.30 1.62 -14.62
N GLN A 9 -20.15 1.06 -13.45
CA GLN A 9 -18.91 1.26 -12.68
C GLN A 9 -17.75 0.88 -13.58
N ASP A 10 -16.79 1.78 -13.74
CA ASP A 10 -15.59 1.52 -14.53
C ASP A 10 -14.77 0.43 -13.80
N ALA A 11 -14.91 -0.81 -14.27
CA ALA A 11 -14.33 -1.98 -13.64
C ALA A 11 -12.80 -1.88 -13.56
N LYS A 12 -12.16 -1.20 -14.54
CA LYS A 12 -10.70 -0.96 -14.53
C LYS A 12 -10.33 0.02 -13.42
N ALA A 13 -11.03 1.16 -13.30
CA ALA A 13 -10.77 2.12 -12.25
C ALA A 13 -11.00 1.52 -10.85
N ALA A 14 -12.03 0.70 -10.69
CA ALA A 14 -12.30 -0.01 -9.43
C ALA A 14 -11.18 -1.01 -9.09
N ALA A 15 -10.67 -1.75 -10.07
CA ALA A 15 -9.54 -2.66 -9.87
C ALA A 15 -8.26 -1.90 -9.49
N LEU A 16 -7.91 -0.83 -10.22
CA LEU A 16 -6.76 0.01 -9.93
C LEU A 16 -6.84 0.63 -8.52
N ALA A 17 -8.03 1.08 -8.10
CA ALA A 17 -8.23 1.62 -6.76
C ALA A 17 -8.04 0.57 -5.66
N ARG A 18 -8.60 -0.65 -5.87
CA ARG A 18 -8.44 -1.77 -4.93
C ARG A 18 -6.98 -2.15 -4.75
N ASP A 19 -6.20 -2.14 -5.83
CA ASP A 19 -4.78 -2.52 -5.84
C ASP A 19 -3.87 -1.33 -5.46
N GLY A 20 -4.46 -0.14 -5.24
CA GLY A 20 -3.73 1.09 -4.89
C GLY A 20 -2.96 1.68 -6.06
N ALA A 21 -3.19 1.20 -7.28
CA ALA A 21 -2.50 1.62 -8.50
C ALA A 21 -3.25 2.72 -9.28
N LEU A 22 -4.34 3.25 -8.73
CA LEU A 22 -5.06 4.36 -9.34
C LEU A 22 -4.22 5.63 -9.22
N ASN A 23 -3.94 6.28 -10.36
CA ASN A 23 -3.26 7.59 -10.38
C ASN A 23 -4.19 8.64 -9.77
N PRO A 24 -3.76 9.37 -8.72
CA PRO A 24 -4.58 10.41 -8.12
C PRO A 24 -4.70 11.67 -8.98
N HIS A 25 -3.83 11.85 -9.98
CA HIS A 25 -3.76 13.02 -10.84
C HIS A 25 -3.62 12.62 -12.32
N PRO A 26 -4.60 11.91 -12.91
CA PRO A 26 -4.53 11.50 -14.30
C PRO A 26 -4.56 12.69 -15.26
N GLU A 27 -5.17 13.81 -14.85
CA GLU A 27 -5.23 15.06 -15.59
C GLU A 27 -3.87 15.76 -15.77
N ALA A 28 -2.89 15.42 -14.94
CA ALA A 28 -1.53 15.98 -15.03
C ALA A 28 -0.65 15.28 -16.09
N VAL A 29 -1.13 14.15 -16.64
CA VAL A 29 -0.41 13.42 -17.68
C VAL A 29 -0.76 13.99 -19.05
N HIS A 30 0.20 14.68 -19.67
CA HIS A 30 0.03 15.36 -20.96
C HIS A 30 0.81 14.69 -22.10
N ASP A 31 1.40 13.51 -21.88
CA ASP A 31 2.12 12.78 -22.93
C ASP A 31 1.14 12.35 -24.04
N PRO A 32 1.45 12.63 -25.32
CA PRO A 32 0.58 12.31 -26.46
C PRO A 32 0.17 10.84 -26.55
N LEU A 33 1.02 9.91 -26.09
CA LEU A 33 0.67 8.49 -26.06
C LEU A 33 -0.61 8.21 -25.28
N PHE A 34 -0.85 8.94 -24.20
CA PHE A 34 -2.03 8.76 -23.36
C PHE A 34 -3.29 9.43 -23.92
N SER A 35 -3.13 10.38 -24.84
CA SER A 35 -4.25 11.05 -25.53
C SER A 35 -4.64 10.33 -26.80
N ASP A 36 -3.64 9.86 -27.55
CA ASP A 36 -3.82 9.40 -28.94
C ASP A 36 -4.04 7.88 -29.05
N ASN A 37 -3.71 7.13 -27.99
CA ASN A 37 -3.79 5.69 -28.01
C ASN A 37 -4.62 5.14 -26.84
N PRO A 38 -5.76 4.49 -27.10
CA PRO A 38 -6.67 3.96 -26.07
C PRO A 38 -6.08 2.83 -25.20
N PHE A 39 -4.93 2.28 -25.60
CA PHE A 39 -4.20 1.30 -24.78
C PHE A 39 -3.60 1.95 -23.53
N PHE A 40 -3.16 3.21 -23.65
CA PHE A 40 -2.55 3.93 -22.54
C PHE A 40 -3.62 4.65 -21.71
N ASP A 41 -3.65 4.35 -20.41
CA ASP A 41 -4.62 4.91 -19.48
C ASP A 41 -3.90 5.78 -18.44
N PRO A 42 -4.09 7.11 -18.45
CA PRO A 42 -3.44 8.00 -17.48
C PRO A 42 -3.85 7.73 -16.04
N ARG A 43 -4.92 6.94 -15.82
CA ARG A 43 -5.35 6.50 -14.49
C ARG A 43 -4.54 5.33 -13.95
N ASP A 44 -3.82 4.59 -14.81
CA ASP A 44 -2.96 3.48 -14.41
C ASP A 44 -1.57 3.99 -14.02
N LEU A 45 -1.32 4.07 -12.72
CA LEU A 45 -0.06 4.62 -12.19
C LEU A 45 1.16 3.78 -12.57
N VAL A 46 1.01 2.47 -12.76
CA VAL A 46 2.11 1.59 -13.18
C VAL A 46 2.48 1.89 -14.63
N GLN A 47 1.48 2.02 -15.49
CA GLN A 47 1.68 2.35 -16.90
C GLN A 47 2.30 3.76 -17.07
N VAL A 48 1.77 4.74 -16.33
CA VAL A 48 2.33 6.12 -16.32
C VAL A 48 3.80 6.12 -15.91
N ARG A 49 4.15 5.42 -14.83
CA ARG A 49 5.55 5.34 -14.34
C ARG A 49 6.47 4.62 -15.32
N TYR A 50 5.98 3.56 -15.95
CA TYR A 50 6.76 2.83 -16.95
C TYR A 50 7.07 3.69 -18.16
N GLU A 51 6.05 4.30 -18.77
CA GLU A 51 6.23 5.15 -19.95
C GLU A 51 7.09 6.38 -19.65
N MET A 52 6.96 6.97 -18.49
CA MET A 52 7.80 8.06 -18.02
C MET A 52 9.30 7.67 -18.03
N VAL A 53 9.65 6.50 -17.49
CA VAL A 53 11.04 6.04 -17.48
C VAL A 53 11.50 5.65 -18.89
N ARG A 54 10.64 4.98 -19.67
CA ARG A 54 10.92 4.59 -21.05
C ARG A 54 11.23 5.79 -21.94
N ARG A 55 10.45 6.88 -21.82
CA ARG A 55 10.67 8.12 -22.58
C ARG A 55 12.07 8.68 -22.37
N HIS A 56 12.56 8.63 -21.16
CA HIS A 56 13.94 9.07 -20.89
C HIS A 56 14.97 8.08 -21.42
N GLN A 57 14.79 6.77 -21.18
CA GLN A 57 15.81 5.76 -21.49
C GLN A 57 15.88 5.41 -22.98
N VAL A 58 14.75 5.36 -23.67
CA VAL A 58 14.65 4.92 -25.06
C VAL A 58 14.59 6.11 -26.01
N ASP A 59 13.75 7.10 -25.71
CA ASP A 59 13.55 8.26 -26.58
C ASP A 59 14.56 9.39 -26.27
N SER A 60 15.45 9.18 -25.26
CA SER A 60 16.50 10.11 -24.86
C SER A 60 16.03 11.51 -24.46
N LEU A 61 14.79 11.62 -24.00
CA LEU A 61 14.24 12.90 -23.54
C LEU A 61 14.86 13.33 -22.21
N PRO A 62 15.12 14.63 -22.00
CA PRO A 62 15.61 15.15 -20.72
C PRO A 62 14.63 14.85 -19.59
N ILE A 63 15.16 14.52 -18.39
CA ILE A 63 14.33 14.22 -17.21
C ILE A 63 13.42 15.39 -16.84
N SER A 64 13.85 16.63 -17.03
CA SER A 64 13.00 17.81 -16.82
C SER A 64 11.73 17.77 -17.65
N ASP A 65 11.90 17.53 -18.94
CA ASP A 65 10.80 17.55 -19.92
C ASP A 65 9.85 16.38 -19.69
N VAL A 66 10.42 15.20 -19.41
CA VAL A 66 9.63 14.02 -19.04
C VAL A 66 8.83 14.27 -17.75
N ALA A 67 9.47 14.82 -16.72
CA ALA A 67 8.80 15.11 -15.47
C ALA A 67 7.63 16.10 -15.65
N ASP A 68 7.83 17.13 -16.45
CA ASP A 68 6.82 18.14 -16.76
C ASP A 68 5.63 17.54 -17.53
N VAL A 69 5.91 16.75 -18.58
CA VAL A 69 4.87 16.12 -19.42
C VAL A 69 4.05 15.10 -18.65
N PHE A 70 4.66 14.39 -17.69
CA PHE A 70 3.98 13.42 -16.86
C PHE A 70 3.43 14.01 -15.54
N GLY A 71 3.58 15.32 -15.32
CA GLY A 71 3.06 16.03 -14.16
C GLY A 71 3.66 15.55 -12.84
N VAL A 72 4.94 15.16 -12.83
CA VAL A 72 5.62 14.65 -11.64
C VAL A 72 6.86 15.48 -11.30
N SER A 73 7.31 15.37 -10.05
CA SER A 73 8.58 15.96 -9.64
C SER A 73 9.77 15.08 -10.08
N ARG A 74 10.95 15.70 -10.31
CA ARG A 74 12.20 14.96 -10.60
C ARG A 74 12.51 13.88 -9.56
N PRO A 75 12.36 14.10 -8.23
CA PRO A 75 12.52 13.02 -7.24
C PRO A 75 11.58 11.84 -7.46
N THR A 76 10.35 12.08 -7.94
CA THR A 76 9.39 11.02 -8.27
C THR A 76 9.87 10.22 -9.47
N PHE A 77 10.44 10.88 -10.49
CA PHE A 77 11.05 10.22 -11.62
C PHE A 77 12.18 9.28 -11.17
N TYR A 78 13.16 9.78 -10.41
CA TYR A 78 14.28 8.96 -9.94
C TYR A 78 13.85 7.76 -9.09
N LYS A 79 12.83 7.92 -8.26
CA LYS A 79 12.25 6.81 -7.48
C LYS A 79 11.67 5.73 -8.40
N ALA A 80 10.94 6.13 -9.44
CA ALA A 80 10.38 5.18 -10.40
C ALA A 80 11.49 4.48 -11.19
N GLN A 81 12.51 5.21 -11.63
CA GLN A 81 13.66 4.68 -12.37
C GLN A 81 14.42 3.63 -11.53
N SER A 82 14.75 3.94 -10.26
CA SER A 82 15.42 2.98 -9.37
C SER A 82 14.53 1.77 -9.10
N ALA A 83 13.24 1.97 -8.83
CA ALA A 83 12.32 0.88 -8.56
C ALA A 83 12.16 -0.06 -9.77
N LEU A 84 12.16 0.48 -10.99
CA LEU A 84 12.13 -0.30 -12.22
C LEU A 84 13.44 -1.09 -12.41
N ALA A 85 14.60 -0.48 -12.13
CA ALA A 85 15.90 -1.12 -12.24
C ALA A 85 16.07 -2.27 -11.22
N ASP A 86 15.63 -2.06 -9.97
CA ASP A 86 15.82 -3.00 -8.87
C ASP A 86 14.82 -4.16 -8.89
N HIS A 87 13.57 -3.91 -9.32
CA HIS A 87 12.46 -4.84 -9.16
C HIS A 87 11.61 -5.04 -10.42
N GLY A 88 12.01 -4.47 -11.56
CA GLY A 88 11.26 -4.52 -12.81
C GLY A 88 9.89 -3.84 -12.68
N LEU A 89 8.93 -4.26 -13.49
CA LEU A 89 7.57 -3.69 -13.50
C LEU A 89 6.87 -3.79 -12.13
N ALA A 90 7.16 -4.83 -11.36
CA ALA A 90 6.60 -4.99 -10.02
C ALA A 90 7.02 -3.87 -9.05
N GLY A 91 8.21 -3.27 -9.26
CA GLY A 91 8.70 -2.13 -8.49
C GLY A 91 7.92 -0.84 -8.72
N LEU A 92 7.27 -0.72 -9.87
CA LEU A 92 6.44 0.45 -10.19
C LEU A 92 5.07 0.43 -9.51
N ALA A 93 4.62 -0.75 -9.08
CA ALA A 93 3.37 -0.86 -8.33
C ALA A 93 3.50 -0.15 -6.98
N PRO A 94 2.48 0.63 -6.57
CA PRO A 94 2.49 1.30 -5.28
C PRO A 94 2.59 0.30 -4.15
N GLN A 95 3.60 0.45 -3.31
CA GLN A 95 3.68 -0.35 -2.09
C GLN A 95 2.67 0.14 -1.06
N ARG A 96 2.02 -0.78 -0.38
CA ARG A 96 1.10 -0.44 0.71
C ARG A 96 1.83 0.44 1.74
N ARG A 97 1.24 1.60 2.02
CA ARG A 97 1.77 2.48 3.07
C ARG A 97 1.58 1.81 4.42
N GLY A 98 2.60 1.82 5.22
CA GLY A 98 2.59 1.27 6.58
C GLY A 98 3.95 0.72 6.98
N PRO A 99 4.14 0.39 8.25
CA PRO A 99 5.37 -0.25 8.70
C PRO A 99 5.53 -1.60 7.99
N LYS A 100 6.68 -1.80 7.36
CA LYS A 100 7.03 -3.04 6.65
C LYS A 100 7.31 -4.19 7.62
N ASP A 101 7.81 -3.85 8.80
CA ASP A 101 8.16 -4.82 9.83
C ASP A 101 7.01 -5.01 10.82
N GLY A 102 6.91 -6.25 11.31
CA GLY A 102 5.90 -6.63 12.29
C GLY A 102 5.92 -5.70 13.49
N HIS A 103 4.75 -5.28 13.91
CA HIS A 103 4.61 -4.54 15.14
C HIS A 103 5.25 -5.32 16.29
N LYS A 104 5.72 -4.60 17.32
CA LYS A 104 6.21 -5.20 18.59
C LYS A 104 5.28 -6.28 19.15
N ILE A 105 4.03 -6.29 18.74
CA ILE A 105 3.02 -7.30 19.08
C ILE A 105 2.83 -8.22 17.87
N SER A 106 3.72 -9.21 17.76
CA SER A 106 3.65 -10.27 16.73
C SER A 106 2.55 -11.29 17.05
N ALA A 107 2.28 -12.19 16.11
CA ALA A 107 1.35 -13.31 16.33
C ALA A 107 1.81 -14.21 17.48
N GLU A 108 3.10 -14.41 17.65
CA GLU A 108 3.69 -15.18 18.76
C GLU A 108 3.46 -14.53 20.12
N VAL A 109 3.61 -13.19 20.20
CA VAL A 109 3.30 -12.43 21.42
C VAL A 109 1.83 -12.57 21.79
N LEU A 110 0.93 -12.48 20.80
CA LEU A 110 -0.51 -12.66 21.06
C LEU A 110 -0.86 -14.09 21.47
N ALA A 111 -0.25 -15.11 20.86
CA ALA A 111 -0.43 -16.50 21.24
C ALA A 111 0.05 -16.77 22.67
N HIS A 112 1.19 -16.17 23.05
CA HIS A 112 1.69 -16.28 24.41
C HIS A 112 0.76 -15.66 25.46
N VAL A 113 0.20 -14.48 25.15
CA VAL A 113 -0.78 -13.82 26.05
C VAL A 113 -2.05 -14.65 26.19
N ASP A 114 -2.54 -15.26 25.11
CA ASP A 114 -3.71 -16.13 25.16
C ASP A 114 -3.45 -17.38 26.02
N ALA A 115 -2.26 -18.01 25.87
CA ALA A 115 -1.87 -19.14 26.69
C ALA A 115 -1.76 -18.77 28.19
N LEU A 116 -1.20 -17.61 28.51
CA LEU A 116 -1.11 -17.11 29.88
C LEU A 116 -2.51 -16.87 30.48
N LYS A 117 -3.43 -16.28 29.73
CA LYS A 117 -4.80 -16.04 30.17
C LYS A 117 -5.61 -17.33 30.30
N ALA A 118 -5.33 -18.33 29.47
CA ALA A 118 -5.95 -19.64 29.59
C ALA A 118 -5.47 -20.37 30.84
N ALA A 119 -4.21 -20.26 31.21
CA ALA A 119 -3.65 -20.85 32.42
C ALA A 119 -4.02 -20.08 33.70
N THR A 120 -4.15 -18.75 33.59
CA THR A 120 -4.49 -17.87 34.74
C THR A 120 -5.52 -16.85 34.28
N PRO A 121 -6.85 -17.15 34.42
CA PRO A 121 -7.92 -16.27 33.94
C PRO A 121 -7.92 -14.87 34.55
N ASP A 122 -7.49 -14.76 35.80
CA ASP A 122 -7.42 -13.49 36.55
C ASP A 122 -6.18 -12.63 36.24
N LEU A 123 -5.40 -13.02 35.26
CA LEU A 123 -4.17 -12.30 34.90
C LEU A 123 -4.49 -10.88 34.37
N THR A 124 -3.96 -9.88 35.06
CA THR A 124 -4.20 -8.48 34.73
C THR A 124 -3.38 -8.04 33.49
N MET A 125 -3.84 -7.01 32.79
CA MET A 125 -3.13 -6.49 31.63
C MET A 125 -1.70 -5.99 31.93
N PRO A 126 -1.42 -5.32 33.05
CA PRO A 126 -0.04 -5.01 33.43
C PRO A 126 0.85 -6.25 33.58
N GLN A 127 0.34 -7.33 34.14
CA GLN A 127 1.08 -8.60 34.25
C GLN A 127 1.35 -9.23 32.90
N CYS A 128 0.39 -9.17 31.94
CA CYS A 128 0.62 -9.59 30.57
C CYS A 128 1.75 -8.79 29.90
N VAL A 129 1.76 -7.46 30.11
CA VAL A 129 2.81 -6.58 29.59
C VAL A 129 4.18 -6.94 30.18
N GLY A 130 4.24 -7.21 31.48
CA GLY A 130 5.44 -7.66 32.16
C GLY A 130 5.96 -9.00 31.61
N ALA A 131 5.08 -9.98 31.42
CA ALA A 131 5.42 -11.28 30.84
C ALA A 131 5.96 -11.17 29.42
N ILE A 132 5.38 -10.28 28.59
CA ILE A 132 5.89 -9.99 27.23
C ILE A 132 7.30 -9.41 27.33
N ALA A 133 7.53 -8.45 28.19
CA ALA A 133 8.83 -7.83 28.35
C ALA A 133 9.90 -8.85 28.78
N SER A 134 9.57 -9.74 29.72
CA SER A 134 10.48 -10.76 30.22
C SER A 134 10.80 -11.83 29.18
N ARG A 135 9.80 -12.28 28.39
CA ARG A 135 9.98 -13.38 27.44
C ARG A 135 10.55 -12.94 26.09
N PHE A 136 10.09 -11.81 25.57
CA PHE A 136 10.41 -11.34 24.22
C PHE A 136 11.35 -10.12 24.21
N GLY A 137 11.71 -9.57 25.36
CA GLY A 137 12.53 -8.35 25.43
C GLY A 137 11.86 -7.09 24.89
N VAL A 138 10.56 -7.13 24.64
CA VAL A 138 9.81 -6.07 23.94
C VAL A 138 8.92 -5.31 24.92
N ARG A 139 9.14 -4.01 25.02
CA ARG A 139 8.24 -3.13 25.79
C ARG A 139 7.02 -2.75 24.94
N VAL A 140 5.84 -3.16 25.37
CA VAL A 140 4.55 -2.82 24.76
C VAL A 140 3.71 -1.97 25.72
N HIS A 141 2.93 -1.04 25.17
CA HIS A 141 2.01 -0.27 25.99
C HIS A 141 0.70 -1.05 26.19
N ARG A 142 0.10 -0.98 27.39
CA ARG A 142 -1.15 -1.66 27.73
C ARG A 142 -2.24 -1.49 26.67
N ARG A 143 -2.53 -0.23 26.27
CA ARG A 143 -3.56 0.06 25.23
C ARG A 143 -3.25 -0.57 23.88
N SER A 144 -1.98 -0.69 23.51
CA SER A 144 -1.57 -1.33 22.25
C SER A 144 -1.86 -2.83 22.28
N LEU A 145 -1.60 -3.48 23.43
CA LEU A 145 -1.91 -4.89 23.63
C LEU A 145 -3.43 -5.13 23.63
N GLU A 146 -4.20 -4.33 24.34
CA GLU A 146 -5.66 -4.38 24.36
C GLU A 146 -6.27 -4.27 22.96
N ARG A 147 -5.80 -3.29 22.15
CA ARG A 147 -6.24 -3.11 20.75
C ARG A 147 -5.86 -4.29 19.84
N ALA A 148 -4.71 -4.89 20.08
CA ALA A 148 -4.26 -6.05 19.29
C ALA A 148 -5.10 -7.29 19.60
N LEU A 149 -5.39 -7.55 20.86
CA LEU A 149 -6.28 -8.64 21.30
C LEU A 149 -7.70 -8.46 20.78
N ALA A 150 -8.25 -7.25 20.86
CA ALA A 150 -9.59 -6.94 20.34
C ALA A 150 -9.67 -7.17 18.81
N ARG A 151 -8.64 -6.77 18.05
CA ARG A 151 -8.57 -7.04 16.60
C ARG A 151 -8.51 -8.53 16.29
N LYS A 152 -7.74 -9.30 17.07
CA LYS A 152 -7.66 -10.76 16.92
C LYS A 152 -9.02 -11.41 17.14
N LYS A 153 -9.71 -11.05 18.23
CA LYS A 153 -11.06 -11.56 18.55
C LYS A 153 -12.05 -11.28 17.41
N LYS A 154 -12.10 -10.03 16.92
CA LYS A 154 -12.99 -9.66 15.81
C LYS A 154 -12.73 -10.45 14.52
N ARG A 155 -11.47 -10.83 14.26
CA ARG A 155 -11.13 -11.66 13.08
C ARG A 155 -11.58 -13.10 13.22
N ILE A 156 -11.60 -13.64 14.43
CA ILE A 156 -12.07 -15.01 14.71
C ILE A 156 -13.59 -15.06 14.61
N ASP A 157 -14.30 -14.05 15.16
CA ASP A 157 -15.77 -13.96 15.14
C ASP A 157 -16.36 -13.69 13.73
N SER A 158 -15.51 -13.39 12.72
CA SER A 158 -15.91 -13.10 11.34
C SER A 158 -15.54 -14.21 10.34
N LEU A 159 -15.09 -15.38 10.82
CA LEU A 159 -14.80 -16.60 10.06
C LEU A 159 -15.90 -17.65 10.28
#